data_07aa25460532ce816f391b13af3d094b
#
_entry.id   07aa25460532ce816f391b13af3d094b
#
_cell.length_a   1.000
_cell.length_b   1.000
_cell.length_c   1.000
_cell.angle_alpha   90.00
_cell.angle_beta   90.00
_cell.angle_gamma   90.00
#
_symmetry.space_group_name_H-M   'P 1'
#
loop_
_entity.id
_entity.type
_entity.pdbx_description
1 polymer ?
#
loop_
_entity_poly.entity_id
_entity_poly.type
_entity_poly.pdbx_seq_one_letter_code
_entity_poly.pdbx_strand_id
1 'polypeptide(L)'
;MTIGLRSPATYYIDRREKDLILRLLKPADGERLLDVGCGEGDYLRFFRGKGCSVTGVDPSHEMLDIARKRLGQRADLCPGTCEDLPFSDNEFDVVTLIFPDPAHNLRDMIHEAVRVCGGRIFIGTINRYSLSSIQSEKRAALHPDKNKCSSSIPELIRLVRSALPDTAIEWGSVLFFPPTWYPAAASVEEKTPVVNNPFGSFIGLSFPVVYTLMTVQDPLGKQAETKTASRYPAPGAARRRTSR
;
A
#
# COMPACT_ATOMS: atom_id res chain seq x y z
N MET A 1 -26.64 -15.90 6.99
CA MET A 1 -25.72 -14.75 6.99
C MET A 1 -25.00 -14.72 8.33
N THR A 2 -23.94 -15.51 8.45
CA THR A 2 -23.24 -15.73 9.74
C THR A 2 -22.14 -14.69 9.81
N ILE A 3 -22.34 -13.63 10.60
CA ILE A 3 -21.26 -12.74 11.01
C ILE A 3 -20.36 -13.61 11.92
N GLY A 4 -19.31 -14.18 11.33
CA GLY A 4 -18.34 -14.95 12.09
C GLY A 4 -17.75 -14.05 13.17
N LEU A 5 -18.02 -14.37 14.42
CA LEU A 5 -17.42 -13.75 15.60
C LEU A 5 -15.91 -13.91 15.45
N ARG A 6 -15.21 -12.81 15.07
CA ARG A 6 -13.74 -12.77 15.04
C ARG A 6 -13.25 -13.11 16.44
N SER A 7 -12.29 -14.03 16.55
CA SER A 7 -11.72 -14.38 17.86
C SER A 7 -11.06 -13.13 18.49
N PRO A 8 -10.95 -13.06 19.83
CA PRO A 8 -10.25 -11.96 20.49
C PRO A 8 -8.83 -11.73 19.95
N ALA A 9 -8.13 -12.80 19.57
CA ALA A 9 -6.82 -12.74 18.97
C ALA A 9 -6.85 -12.08 17.56
N THR A 10 -7.84 -12.43 16.73
CA THR A 10 -8.01 -11.81 15.40
C THR A 10 -8.32 -10.33 15.51
N TYR A 11 -9.17 -9.93 16.46
CA TYR A 11 -9.46 -8.53 16.73
C TYR A 11 -8.21 -7.74 17.17
N TYR A 12 -7.39 -8.34 18.05
CA TYR A 12 -6.14 -7.73 18.50
C TYR A 12 -5.17 -7.52 17.34
N ILE A 13 -4.98 -8.53 16.48
CA ILE A 13 -4.12 -8.47 15.30
C ILE A 13 -4.56 -7.35 14.38
N ASP A 14 -5.83 -7.31 13.98
CA ASP A 14 -6.40 -6.29 13.10
C ASP A 14 -6.20 -4.87 13.65
N ARG A 15 -6.41 -4.71 14.97
CA ARG A 15 -6.18 -3.44 15.64
C ARG A 15 -4.71 -3.00 15.57
N ARG A 16 -3.76 -3.89 15.88
CA ARG A 16 -2.32 -3.57 15.89
C ARG A 16 -1.79 -3.25 14.49
N GLU A 17 -2.25 -3.98 13.47
CA GLU A 17 -1.93 -3.69 12.07
C GLU A 17 -2.41 -2.27 11.70
N LYS A 18 -3.66 -1.94 12.01
CA LYS A 18 -4.24 -0.61 11.76
C LYS A 18 -3.57 0.51 12.55
N ASP A 19 -3.16 0.27 13.79
CA ASP A 19 -2.41 1.24 14.60
C ASP A 19 -1.05 1.57 13.95
N LEU A 20 -0.33 0.57 13.41
CA LEU A 20 0.92 0.79 12.68
C LEU A 20 0.68 1.58 11.40
N ILE A 21 -0.35 1.22 10.63
CA ILE A 21 -0.72 1.93 9.41
C ILE A 21 -0.98 3.41 9.71
N LEU A 22 -1.81 3.72 10.71
CA LEU A 22 -2.11 5.11 11.08
C LEU A 22 -0.86 5.86 11.52
N ARG A 23 0.03 5.21 12.25
CA ARG A 23 1.26 5.82 12.77
C ARG A 23 2.23 6.20 11.66
N LEU A 24 2.39 5.36 10.65
CA LEU A 24 3.33 5.58 9.55
C LEU A 24 2.71 6.41 8.43
N LEU A 25 1.46 6.13 8.06
CA LEU A 25 0.80 6.77 6.93
C LEU A 25 0.21 8.14 7.28
N LYS A 26 -0.32 8.30 8.52
CA LYS A 26 -0.96 9.54 9.01
C LYS A 26 -1.99 10.08 8.01
N PRO A 27 -3.03 9.29 7.64
CA PRO A 27 -4.01 9.73 6.66
C PRO A 27 -4.80 10.94 7.17
N ALA A 28 -5.03 11.93 6.30
CA ALA A 28 -5.77 13.14 6.62
C ALA A 28 -7.20 13.11 6.05
N ASP A 29 -8.08 13.89 6.65
CA ASP A 29 -9.45 14.06 6.17
C ASP A 29 -9.47 14.68 4.76
N GLY A 30 -10.32 14.14 3.88
CA GLY A 30 -10.46 14.60 2.50
C GLY A 30 -9.42 14.08 1.52
N GLU A 31 -8.36 13.37 1.95
CA GLU A 31 -7.38 12.80 1.03
C GLU A 31 -8.00 11.71 0.14
N ARG A 32 -7.60 11.70 -1.14
CA ARG A 32 -7.95 10.66 -2.11
C ARG A 32 -7.00 9.48 -1.90
N LEU A 33 -7.56 8.36 -1.45
CA LEU A 33 -6.78 7.17 -1.14
C LEU A 33 -7.15 6.03 -2.08
N LEU A 34 -6.13 5.43 -2.70
CA LEU A 34 -6.24 4.20 -3.48
C LEU A 34 -5.73 3.01 -2.65
N ASP A 35 -6.54 1.97 -2.53
CA ASP A 35 -6.14 0.67 -1.97
C ASP A 35 -5.99 -0.35 -3.10
N VAL A 36 -4.77 -0.79 -3.36
CA VAL A 36 -4.44 -1.72 -4.44
C VAL A 36 -4.48 -3.15 -3.92
N GLY A 37 -5.32 -3.99 -4.55
CA GLY A 37 -5.66 -5.31 -4.04
C GLY A 37 -6.64 -5.21 -2.87
N CYS A 38 -7.68 -4.39 -3.01
CA CYS A 38 -8.58 -4.03 -1.92
C CYS A 38 -9.43 -5.20 -1.38
N GLY A 39 -9.53 -6.31 -2.12
CA GLY A 39 -10.31 -7.49 -1.74
C GLY A 39 -11.74 -7.13 -1.37
N GLU A 40 -12.20 -7.60 -0.21
CA GLU A 40 -13.55 -7.36 0.31
C GLU A 40 -13.78 -5.95 0.88
N GLY A 41 -12.78 -5.04 0.79
CA GLY A 41 -12.87 -3.63 1.18
C GLY A 41 -12.70 -3.34 2.68
N ASP A 42 -12.06 -4.22 3.45
CA ASP A 42 -11.84 -4.02 4.89
C ASP A 42 -11.00 -2.77 5.19
N TYR A 43 -9.93 -2.54 4.42
CA TYR A 43 -9.09 -1.34 4.55
C TYR A 43 -9.76 -0.10 3.97
N LEU A 44 -10.51 -0.21 2.88
CA LEU A 44 -11.32 0.91 2.36
C LEU A 44 -12.29 1.42 3.42
N ARG A 45 -13.00 0.51 4.09
CA ARG A 45 -13.90 0.87 5.20
C ARG A 45 -13.15 1.56 6.33
N PHE A 46 -11.95 1.06 6.65
CA PHE A 46 -11.12 1.64 7.71
C PHE A 46 -10.66 3.06 7.38
N PHE A 47 -10.09 3.30 6.20
CA PHE A 47 -9.61 4.62 5.78
C PHE A 47 -10.74 5.62 5.58
N ARG A 48 -11.87 5.15 5.08
CA ARG A 48 -13.07 5.97 5.02
C ARG A 48 -13.53 6.44 6.41
N GLY A 49 -13.43 5.58 7.42
CA GLY A 49 -13.67 5.96 8.81
C GLY A 49 -12.68 7.00 9.37
N LYS A 50 -11.61 7.31 8.62
CA LYS A 50 -10.63 8.36 8.90
C LYS A 50 -10.84 9.62 8.05
N GLY A 51 -11.93 9.67 7.27
CA GLY A 51 -12.30 10.81 6.44
C GLY A 51 -11.74 10.80 5.02
N CYS A 52 -11.00 9.76 4.61
CA CYS A 52 -10.50 9.67 3.25
C CYS A 52 -11.62 9.41 2.23
N SER A 53 -11.47 9.96 1.02
CA SER A 53 -12.19 9.52 -0.17
C SER A 53 -11.48 8.29 -0.72
N VAL A 54 -12.16 7.14 -0.73
CA VAL A 54 -11.51 5.85 -0.97
C VAL A 54 -11.89 5.25 -2.31
N THR A 55 -10.87 4.79 -3.03
CA THR A 55 -10.98 4.01 -4.27
C THR A 55 -10.28 2.67 -4.05
N GLY A 56 -10.88 1.59 -4.53
CA GLY A 56 -10.30 0.25 -4.47
C GLY A 56 -10.14 -0.36 -5.85
N VAL A 57 -9.03 -1.03 -6.07
CA VAL A 57 -8.80 -1.84 -7.28
C VAL A 57 -8.47 -3.27 -6.88
N ASP A 58 -9.10 -4.23 -7.57
CA ASP A 58 -8.85 -5.66 -7.35
C ASP A 58 -9.12 -6.43 -8.65
N PRO A 59 -8.33 -7.45 -9.00
CA PRO A 59 -8.58 -8.25 -10.20
C PRO A 59 -9.80 -9.16 -10.07
N SER A 60 -10.25 -9.48 -8.85
CA SER A 60 -11.36 -10.38 -8.59
C SER A 60 -12.71 -9.65 -8.57
N HIS A 61 -13.52 -9.89 -9.58
CA HIS A 61 -14.91 -9.38 -9.62
C HIS A 61 -15.72 -9.84 -8.40
N GLU A 62 -15.49 -11.06 -7.91
CA GLU A 62 -16.20 -11.60 -6.74
C GLU A 62 -15.87 -10.79 -5.48
N MET A 63 -14.59 -10.46 -5.26
CA MET A 63 -14.15 -9.62 -4.14
C MET A 63 -14.74 -8.22 -4.24
N LEU A 64 -14.73 -7.62 -5.43
CA LEU A 64 -15.34 -6.32 -5.66
C LEU A 64 -16.86 -6.33 -5.41
N ASP A 65 -17.56 -7.40 -5.74
CA ASP A 65 -19.00 -7.52 -5.46
C ASP A 65 -19.29 -7.62 -3.97
N ILE A 66 -18.43 -8.30 -3.20
CA ILE A 66 -18.51 -8.32 -1.73
C ILE A 66 -18.24 -6.91 -1.18
N ALA A 67 -17.19 -6.25 -1.67
CA ALA A 67 -16.85 -4.89 -1.28
C ALA A 67 -18.00 -3.89 -1.57
N ARG A 68 -18.64 -3.98 -2.76
CA ARG A 68 -19.81 -3.15 -3.12
C ARG A 68 -20.97 -3.36 -2.17
N LYS A 69 -21.27 -4.61 -1.80
CA LYS A 69 -22.34 -4.93 -0.84
C LYS A 69 -22.06 -4.36 0.55
N ARG A 70 -20.78 -4.31 0.96
CA ARG A 70 -20.36 -3.81 2.29
C ARG A 70 -20.26 -2.28 2.38
N LEU A 71 -19.79 -1.66 1.31
CA LEU A 71 -19.48 -0.22 1.29
C LEU A 71 -20.60 0.62 0.62
N GLY A 72 -21.40 0.01 -0.26
CA GLY A 72 -22.38 0.71 -1.05
C GLY A 72 -21.72 1.73 -2.00
N GLN A 73 -22.35 2.88 -2.18
CA GLN A 73 -21.81 3.99 -3.00
C GLN A 73 -20.76 4.85 -2.28
N ARG A 74 -20.12 4.30 -1.27
CA ARG A 74 -19.21 5.07 -0.39
C ARG A 74 -17.76 4.81 -0.71
N ALA A 75 -17.45 4.06 -1.72
CA ALA A 75 -16.15 3.78 -2.26
C ALA A 75 -16.27 3.57 -3.76
N ASP A 76 -15.32 4.08 -4.52
CA ASP A 76 -15.20 3.78 -5.93
C ASP A 76 -14.44 2.46 -6.08
N LEU A 77 -15.03 1.51 -6.82
CA LEU A 77 -14.48 0.17 -6.98
C LEU A 77 -14.36 -0.17 -8.46
N CYS A 78 -13.15 -0.47 -8.90
CA CYS A 78 -12.89 -0.84 -10.29
C CYS A 78 -12.08 -2.14 -10.39
N PRO A 79 -12.31 -2.94 -11.42
CA PRO A 79 -11.46 -4.07 -11.74
C PRO A 79 -10.13 -3.56 -12.32
N GLY A 80 -9.03 -4.20 -11.95
CA GLY A 80 -7.71 -3.87 -12.46
C GLY A 80 -6.63 -4.71 -11.82
N THR A 81 -5.47 -4.77 -12.46
CA THR A 81 -4.29 -5.45 -11.93
C THR A 81 -3.39 -4.45 -11.22
N CYS A 82 -2.63 -4.92 -10.26
CA CYS A 82 -1.70 -4.08 -9.51
C CYS A 82 -0.45 -3.67 -10.30
N GLU A 83 -0.22 -4.28 -11.47
CA GLU A 83 0.91 -4.02 -12.37
C GLU A 83 0.55 -3.06 -13.51
N ASP A 84 -0.76 -2.80 -13.72
CA ASP A 84 -1.29 -1.87 -14.72
C ASP A 84 -2.58 -1.24 -14.16
N LEU A 85 -2.41 -0.15 -13.41
CA LEU A 85 -3.50 0.51 -12.72
C LEU A 85 -4.28 1.42 -13.68
N PRO A 86 -5.62 1.33 -13.74
CA PRO A 86 -6.46 2.10 -14.66
C PRO A 86 -6.68 3.56 -14.22
N PHE A 87 -5.62 4.21 -13.74
CA PHE A 87 -5.65 5.57 -13.20
C PHE A 87 -4.58 6.45 -13.85
N SER A 88 -4.81 7.76 -13.81
CA SER A 88 -3.87 8.76 -14.31
C SER A 88 -2.67 8.95 -13.36
N ASP A 89 -1.59 9.52 -13.88
CA ASP A 89 -0.43 9.88 -13.07
C ASP A 89 -0.82 10.90 -11.98
N ASN A 90 -0.33 10.67 -10.75
CA ASN A 90 -0.58 11.55 -9.59
C ASN A 90 -2.07 11.76 -9.25
N GLU A 91 -2.92 10.79 -9.54
CA GLU A 91 -4.34 10.89 -9.28
C GLU A 91 -4.71 10.82 -7.80
N PHE A 92 -3.91 10.13 -6.98
CA PHE A 92 -4.17 9.91 -5.57
C PHE A 92 -3.16 10.59 -4.67
N ASP A 93 -3.63 11.07 -3.52
CA ASP A 93 -2.78 11.66 -2.48
C ASP A 93 -2.10 10.58 -1.63
N VAL A 94 -2.74 9.42 -1.53
CA VAL A 94 -2.25 8.25 -0.78
C VAL A 94 -2.51 6.98 -1.57
N VAL A 95 -1.51 6.08 -1.62
CA VAL A 95 -1.68 4.73 -2.19
C VAL A 95 -1.26 3.69 -1.15
N THR A 96 -2.05 2.64 -1.01
CA THR A 96 -1.76 1.53 -0.09
C THR A 96 -1.61 0.21 -0.84
N LEU A 97 -0.57 -0.55 -0.47
CA LEU A 97 -0.28 -1.91 -0.90
C LEU A 97 -0.24 -2.78 0.36
N ILE A 98 -1.38 -3.31 0.79
CA ILE A 98 -1.47 -4.05 2.05
C ILE A 98 -1.68 -5.52 1.76
N PHE A 99 -0.72 -6.36 2.18
CA PHE A 99 -0.66 -7.78 1.86
C PHE A 99 -0.71 -8.07 0.36
N PRO A 100 0.22 -7.51 -0.44
CA PRO A 100 0.26 -7.76 -1.87
C PRO A 100 0.29 -9.26 -2.18
N ASP A 101 -0.35 -9.66 -3.29
CA ASP A 101 -0.38 -11.05 -3.73
C ASP A 101 1.02 -11.47 -4.19
N PRO A 102 1.57 -12.59 -3.69
CA PRO A 102 2.89 -13.10 -4.09
C PRO A 102 2.95 -13.57 -5.56
N ALA A 103 1.81 -13.76 -6.21
CA ALA A 103 1.76 -14.11 -7.63
C ALA A 103 2.21 -12.96 -8.54
N HIS A 104 2.19 -11.72 -8.02
CA HIS A 104 2.55 -10.52 -8.74
C HIS A 104 3.95 -10.02 -8.38
N ASN A 105 4.58 -9.32 -9.31
CA ASN A 105 5.90 -8.74 -9.10
C ASN A 105 5.79 -7.46 -8.25
N LEU A 106 6.22 -7.54 -7.00
CA LEU A 106 6.16 -6.40 -6.08
C LEU A 106 6.90 -5.14 -6.58
N ARG A 107 7.94 -5.31 -7.41
CA ARG A 107 8.64 -4.17 -8.03
C ARG A 107 7.71 -3.42 -8.97
N ASP A 108 7.01 -4.13 -9.86
CA ASP A 108 6.14 -3.50 -10.86
C ASP A 108 4.92 -2.86 -10.18
N MET A 109 4.39 -3.49 -9.12
CA MET A 109 3.36 -2.90 -8.26
C MET A 109 3.82 -1.57 -7.63
N ILE A 110 5.06 -1.51 -7.13
CA ILE A 110 5.62 -0.27 -6.54
C ILE A 110 5.78 0.80 -7.61
N HIS A 111 6.23 0.46 -8.83
CA HIS A 111 6.36 1.43 -9.92
C HIS A 111 5.01 2.02 -10.32
N GLU A 112 3.97 1.19 -10.44
CA GLU A 112 2.62 1.66 -10.74
C GLU A 112 2.04 2.50 -9.59
N ALA A 113 2.23 2.06 -8.34
CA ALA A 113 1.82 2.85 -7.18
C ALA A 113 2.51 4.22 -7.16
N VAL A 114 3.81 4.30 -7.50
CA VAL A 114 4.55 5.57 -7.63
C VAL A 114 3.97 6.42 -8.76
N ARG A 115 3.62 5.84 -9.91
CA ARG A 115 3.03 6.58 -11.04
C ARG A 115 1.72 7.26 -10.68
N VAL A 116 0.80 6.54 -10.02
CA VAL A 116 -0.53 7.07 -9.71
C VAL A 116 -0.60 7.90 -8.43
N CYS A 117 0.47 7.91 -7.63
CA CYS A 117 0.54 8.62 -6.34
C CYS A 117 1.23 9.97 -6.46
N GLY A 118 0.56 11.05 -6.07
CA GLY A 118 1.15 12.39 -5.97
C GLY A 118 1.60 12.78 -4.56
N GLY A 119 1.40 11.92 -3.56
CA GLY A 119 1.70 12.24 -2.16
C GLY A 119 2.58 11.20 -1.48
N ARG A 120 2.00 10.17 -0.89
CA ARG A 120 2.76 9.13 -0.16
C ARG A 120 2.18 7.73 -0.33
N ILE A 121 3.05 6.75 -0.22
CA ILE A 121 2.71 5.33 -0.36
C ILE A 121 2.93 4.62 0.97
N PHE A 122 2.07 3.65 1.26
CA PHE A 122 2.24 2.70 2.34
C PHE A 122 2.28 1.27 1.80
N ILE A 123 3.29 0.50 2.25
CA ILE A 123 3.39 -0.93 1.95
C ILE A 123 3.33 -1.68 3.27
N GLY A 124 2.36 -2.60 3.40
CA GLY A 124 2.20 -3.46 4.56
C GLY A 124 2.27 -4.94 4.19
N THR A 125 3.14 -5.71 4.83
CA THR A 125 3.30 -7.14 4.53
C THR A 125 3.75 -7.93 5.75
N ILE A 126 3.83 -9.24 5.57
CA ILE A 126 4.29 -10.13 6.62
C ILE A 126 5.81 -10.19 6.62
N ASN A 127 6.39 -10.08 7.82
CA ASN A 127 7.83 -10.20 8.02
C ASN A 127 8.28 -11.66 7.91
N ARG A 128 9.14 -11.95 6.95
CA ARG A 128 9.72 -13.30 6.74
C ARG A 128 10.52 -13.77 7.94
N TYR A 129 11.13 -12.89 8.69
CA TYR A 129 12.03 -13.19 9.82
C TYR A 129 11.37 -13.04 11.20
N SER A 130 10.05 -12.92 11.28
CA SER A 130 9.36 -12.88 12.56
C SER A 130 9.35 -14.25 13.25
N LEU A 131 9.28 -14.25 14.58
CA LEU A 131 9.15 -15.47 15.37
C LEU A 131 7.91 -16.29 14.97
N SER A 132 6.81 -15.65 14.60
CA SER A 132 5.59 -16.31 14.14
C SER A 132 5.70 -16.87 12.72
N SER A 133 6.62 -16.37 11.91
CA SER A 133 6.90 -16.90 10.56
C SER A 133 7.61 -18.25 10.60
N ILE A 134 8.42 -18.47 11.63
CA ILE A 134 9.14 -19.72 11.86
C ILE A 134 8.16 -20.83 12.26
N GLN A 135 7.00 -20.48 12.81
CA GLN A 135 5.91 -21.42 13.15
C GLN A 135 4.83 -21.46 12.06
N SER A 136 5.23 -21.71 10.83
CA SER A 136 4.43 -21.51 9.59
C SER A 136 3.08 -22.23 9.54
N GLU A 137 2.90 -23.36 10.20
CA GLU A 137 1.63 -24.11 10.19
C GLU A 137 0.48 -23.40 10.92
N LYS A 138 0.77 -22.63 11.97
CA LYS A 138 -0.24 -21.87 12.72
C LYS A 138 -0.61 -20.54 12.07
N ARG A 139 0.19 -20.08 11.13
CA ARG A 139 0.00 -18.82 10.41
C ARG A 139 -1.13 -18.89 9.38
N ALA A 140 -1.28 -20.01 8.69
CA ALA A 140 -2.40 -20.28 7.79
C ALA A 140 -3.75 -20.22 8.53
N ALA A 141 -3.78 -20.60 9.81
CA ALA A 141 -4.99 -20.58 10.64
C ALA A 141 -5.45 -19.17 11.02
N LEU A 142 -4.52 -18.17 11.06
CA LEU A 142 -4.86 -16.79 11.44
C LEU A 142 -5.37 -15.95 10.27
N HIS A 143 -4.96 -16.31 9.05
CA HIS A 143 -5.38 -15.66 7.83
C HIS A 143 -5.51 -16.70 6.71
N PRO A 144 -6.54 -17.56 6.74
CA PRO A 144 -6.69 -18.68 5.81
C PRO A 144 -6.80 -18.22 4.34
N ASP A 145 -7.29 -17.01 4.09
CA ASP A 145 -7.61 -16.52 2.76
C ASP A 145 -6.47 -15.72 2.10
N LYS A 146 -5.30 -15.61 2.75
CA LYS A 146 -4.22 -14.77 2.23
C LYS A 146 -2.97 -15.60 2.00
N ASN A 147 -2.79 -16.04 0.77
CA ASN A 147 -1.50 -16.47 0.21
C ASN A 147 -0.57 -15.25 0.23
N LYS A 148 0.08 -14.97 1.38
CA LYS A 148 0.66 -13.67 1.64
C LYS A 148 2.09 -13.58 1.18
N CYS A 149 2.40 -12.55 0.40
CA CYS A 149 3.76 -12.10 0.21
C CYS A 149 4.41 -11.91 1.58
N SER A 150 5.54 -12.54 1.78
CA SER A 150 6.38 -12.29 2.94
C SER A 150 7.69 -11.70 2.48
N SER A 151 8.02 -10.52 3.01
CA SER A 151 9.23 -9.79 2.65
C SER A 151 10.05 -9.46 3.90
N SER A 152 11.27 -9.03 3.69
CA SER A 152 12.09 -8.45 4.75
C SER A 152 12.18 -6.93 4.58
N ILE A 153 12.43 -6.21 5.69
CA ILE A 153 12.60 -4.75 5.64
C ILE A 153 13.70 -4.31 4.67
N PRO A 154 14.91 -4.92 4.66
CA PRO A 154 15.95 -4.55 3.70
C PRO A 154 15.55 -4.80 2.24
N GLU A 155 14.78 -5.84 1.97
CA GLU A 155 14.26 -6.16 0.64
C GLU A 155 13.28 -5.07 0.18
N LEU A 156 12.29 -4.71 1.02
CA LEU A 156 11.34 -3.65 0.72
C LEU A 156 12.03 -2.30 0.50
N ILE A 157 12.97 -1.93 1.37
CA ILE A 157 13.74 -0.69 1.22
C ILE A 157 14.51 -0.68 -0.12
N ARG A 158 15.10 -1.81 -0.52
CA ARG A 158 15.80 -1.92 -1.81
C ARG A 158 14.83 -1.75 -2.98
N LEU A 159 13.67 -2.35 -2.92
CA LEU A 159 12.64 -2.21 -3.95
C LEU A 159 12.13 -0.77 -4.06
N VAL A 160 11.83 -0.13 -2.94
CA VAL A 160 11.42 1.28 -2.92
C VAL A 160 12.51 2.18 -3.50
N ARG A 161 13.77 2.00 -3.08
CA ARG A 161 14.91 2.78 -3.60
C ARG A 161 15.20 2.53 -5.08
N SER A 162 14.79 1.39 -5.63
CA SER A 162 14.91 1.16 -7.07
C SER A 162 13.94 2.02 -7.90
N ALA A 163 12.81 2.43 -7.32
CA ALA A 163 11.84 3.34 -7.93
C ALA A 163 12.10 4.81 -7.55
N LEU A 164 12.48 5.06 -6.29
CA LEU A 164 12.71 6.38 -5.70
C LEU A 164 14.01 6.37 -4.87
N PRO A 165 15.18 6.62 -5.46
CA PRO A 165 16.50 6.44 -4.80
C PRO A 165 16.69 7.25 -3.52
N ASP A 166 16.25 8.51 -3.51
CA ASP A 166 16.54 9.47 -2.44
C ASP A 166 15.36 9.70 -1.48
N THR A 167 14.32 8.86 -1.56
CA THR A 167 13.14 9.05 -0.71
C THR A 167 13.41 8.68 0.75
N ALA A 168 12.85 9.48 1.66
CA ALA A 168 12.88 9.18 3.09
C ALA A 168 11.87 8.05 3.41
N ILE A 169 12.34 6.96 4.00
CA ILE A 169 11.49 5.80 4.31
C ILE A 169 11.31 5.72 5.82
N GLU A 170 10.07 5.85 6.28
CA GLU A 170 9.66 5.51 7.64
C GLU A 170 9.18 4.06 7.67
N TRP A 171 9.60 3.27 8.64
CA TRP A 171 9.18 1.88 8.75
C TRP A 171 9.01 1.45 10.20
N GLY A 172 8.29 0.35 10.39
CA GLY A 172 8.07 -0.23 11.70
C GLY A 172 7.43 -1.60 11.62
N SER A 173 7.25 -2.22 12.78
CA SER A 173 6.57 -3.50 12.88
C SER A 173 5.76 -3.63 14.15
N VAL A 174 4.80 -4.55 14.13
CA VAL A 174 3.94 -4.93 15.25
C VAL A 174 3.75 -6.44 15.28
N LEU A 175 3.12 -6.94 16.34
CA LEU A 175 2.85 -8.37 16.53
C LEU A 175 4.13 -9.16 16.78
N PHE A 176 4.82 -8.78 17.88
CA PHE A 176 6.11 -9.37 18.25
C PHE A 176 6.00 -10.78 18.82
N PHE A 177 4.84 -11.12 19.39
CA PHE A 177 4.59 -12.40 20.05
C PHE A 177 3.71 -13.33 19.20
N PRO A 178 3.79 -14.64 19.42
CA PRO A 178 2.85 -15.59 18.82
C PRO A 178 1.41 -15.29 19.25
N PRO A 179 0.40 -15.50 18.39
CA PRO A 179 -1.00 -15.21 18.69
C PRO A 179 -1.55 -15.90 19.95
N THR A 180 -1.00 -17.06 20.28
CA THR A 180 -1.37 -17.81 21.49
C THR A 180 -0.99 -17.11 22.79
N TRP A 181 -0.08 -16.13 22.72
CA TRP A 181 0.42 -15.38 23.88
C TRP A 181 -0.26 -14.02 24.06
N TYR A 182 -1.04 -13.55 23.09
CA TYR A 182 -1.65 -12.21 23.13
C TYR A 182 -2.44 -11.89 24.40
N PRO A 183 -3.20 -12.78 25.01
CA PRO A 183 -3.90 -12.47 26.26
C PRO A 183 -2.97 -12.04 27.39
N ALA A 184 -1.74 -12.60 27.42
CA ALA A 184 -0.75 -12.29 28.47
C ALA A 184 0.29 -11.23 28.01
N ALA A 185 0.60 -11.18 26.71
CA ALA A 185 1.66 -10.35 26.16
C ALA A 185 1.20 -8.96 25.70
N ALA A 186 -0.12 -8.70 25.63
CA ALA A 186 -0.66 -7.44 25.11
C ALA A 186 -0.08 -6.20 25.81
N SER A 187 0.05 -6.23 27.13
CA SER A 187 0.59 -5.10 27.90
C SER A 187 2.09 -4.83 27.60
N VAL A 188 2.84 -5.87 27.29
CA VAL A 188 4.27 -5.74 26.92
C VAL A 188 4.38 -5.24 25.49
N GLU A 189 3.55 -5.75 24.60
CA GLU A 189 3.54 -5.36 23.21
C GLU A 189 3.13 -3.90 23.02
N GLU A 190 2.17 -3.40 23.79
CA GLU A 190 1.74 -1.99 23.74
C GLU A 190 2.86 -1.03 24.14
N LYS A 191 3.78 -1.47 25.00
CA LYS A 191 4.95 -0.68 25.45
C LYS A 191 6.15 -0.83 24.53
N THR A 192 6.14 -1.82 23.64
CA THR A 192 7.28 -2.08 22.74
C THR A 192 7.31 -1.03 21.63
N PRO A 193 8.48 -0.40 21.35
CA PRO A 193 8.64 0.52 20.24
C PRO A 193 8.28 -0.16 18.91
N VAL A 194 7.41 0.46 18.12
CA VAL A 194 6.98 -0.09 16.81
C VAL A 194 7.80 0.44 15.64
N VAL A 195 8.31 1.68 15.74
CA VAL A 195 9.15 2.31 14.70
C VAL A 195 10.58 1.81 14.82
N ASN A 196 11.19 1.51 13.68
CA ASN A 196 12.55 0.95 13.58
C ASN A 196 12.76 -0.36 14.36
N ASN A 197 11.71 -1.12 14.56
CA ASN A 197 11.76 -2.43 15.21
C ASN A 197 11.53 -3.54 14.18
N PRO A 198 12.52 -4.43 13.92
CA PRO A 198 12.44 -5.42 12.86
C PRO A 198 11.75 -6.76 13.25
N PHE A 199 11.36 -6.94 14.51
CA PHE A 199 10.99 -8.25 15.05
C PHE A 199 9.51 -8.59 14.95
N GLY A 200 8.64 -7.63 14.63
CA GLY A 200 7.20 -7.88 14.50
C GLY A 200 6.84 -8.71 13.28
N SER A 201 5.68 -9.38 13.33
CA SER A 201 5.18 -10.23 12.25
C SER A 201 4.56 -9.47 11.11
N PHE A 202 3.99 -8.31 11.37
CA PHE A 202 3.52 -7.37 10.37
C PHE A 202 4.49 -6.19 10.30
N ILE A 203 5.02 -5.93 9.12
CA ILE A 203 5.90 -4.81 8.82
C ILE A 203 5.20 -3.83 7.91
N GLY A 204 5.42 -2.54 8.16
CA GLY A 204 4.93 -1.45 7.34
C GLY A 204 6.05 -0.48 6.97
N LEU A 205 6.01 0.02 5.75
CA LEU A 205 6.86 1.10 5.25
C LEU A 205 5.97 2.21 4.72
N SER A 206 6.31 3.46 5.00
CA SER A 206 5.69 4.64 4.37
C SER A 206 6.76 5.56 3.83
N PHE A 207 6.53 6.11 2.66
CA PHE A 207 7.47 7.02 2.00
C PHE A 207 6.74 8.01 1.10
N PRO A 208 7.22 9.27 1.00
CA PRO A 208 6.67 10.26 0.10
C PRO A 208 7.12 9.98 -1.34
N VAL A 209 6.24 10.28 -2.29
CA VAL A 209 6.57 10.34 -3.72
C VAL A 209 7.01 11.76 -4.02
N VAL A 210 8.32 11.98 -4.05
CA VAL A 210 8.91 13.29 -4.37
C VAL A 210 9.72 13.15 -5.64
N TYR A 211 9.28 13.83 -6.69
CA TYR A 211 10.07 13.95 -7.91
C TYR A 211 11.04 15.12 -7.74
N THR A 212 12.32 14.83 -7.55
CA THR A 212 13.34 15.87 -7.60
C THR A 212 13.58 16.27 -9.06
N LEU A 213 12.98 17.38 -9.49
CA LEU A 213 13.36 18.01 -10.74
C LEU A 213 14.76 18.63 -10.54
N MET A 214 15.80 17.93 -10.99
CA MET A 214 17.11 18.55 -11.13
C MET A 214 17.03 19.59 -12.25
N THR A 215 16.80 20.84 -11.89
CA THR A 215 17.09 21.97 -12.77
C THR A 215 18.60 22.08 -12.86
N VAL A 216 19.18 21.60 -13.94
CA VAL A 216 20.56 21.94 -14.29
C VAL A 216 20.54 23.43 -14.66
N GLN A 217 20.90 24.28 -13.72
CA GLN A 217 21.23 25.68 -14.04
C GLN A 217 22.60 25.64 -14.70
N ASP A 218 22.64 25.73 -16.03
CA ASP A 218 23.85 26.06 -16.74
C ASP A 218 24.33 27.46 -16.27
N PRO A 219 25.59 27.62 -15.90
CA PRO A 219 26.14 28.95 -15.59
C PRO A 219 25.98 29.84 -16.82
N LEU A 220 25.37 30.99 -16.62
CA LEU A 220 25.11 32.05 -17.59
C LEU A 220 26.23 32.17 -18.64
N GLY A 221 25.98 31.78 -19.87
CA GLY A 221 26.94 32.08 -20.90
C GLY A 221 26.82 31.43 -22.27
N LYS A 222 25.82 30.59 -22.57
CA LYS A 222 25.53 30.19 -23.98
C LYS A 222 24.03 29.88 -24.11
N GLN A 223 23.40 30.56 -25.05
CA GLN A 223 22.05 30.23 -25.51
C GLN A 223 22.05 28.77 -26.00
N ALA A 224 21.56 27.85 -25.20
CA ALA A 224 21.25 26.49 -25.61
C ALA A 224 19.75 26.40 -25.78
N GLU A 225 19.32 26.06 -26.98
CA GLU A 225 17.94 25.70 -27.29
C GLU A 225 17.46 24.65 -26.31
N THR A 226 16.39 24.95 -25.60
CA THR A 226 15.68 24.03 -24.72
C THR A 226 15.07 22.89 -25.55
N LYS A 227 15.79 21.78 -25.70
CA LYS A 227 15.16 20.50 -26.06
C LYS A 227 14.57 19.93 -24.79
N THR A 228 13.31 20.21 -24.58
CA THR A 228 12.45 19.50 -23.63
C THR A 228 12.32 18.06 -24.11
N ALA A 229 13.13 17.17 -23.57
CA ALA A 229 12.93 15.74 -23.72
C ALA A 229 11.83 15.30 -22.75
N SER A 230 10.57 15.51 -23.15
CA SER A 230 9.46 14.80 -22.55
C SER A 230 9.61 13.31 -22.92
N ARG A 231 9.87 12.46 -21.97
CA ARG A 231 9.91 11.00 -22.17
C ARG A 231 8.52 10.38 -22.33
N TYR A 232 7.47 11.18 -22.25
CA TYR A 232 6.10 10.72 -22.44
C TYR A 232 5.40 11.65 -23.44
N PRO A 233 4.74 11.12 -24.49
CA PRO A 233 3.94 11.92 -25.40
C PRO A 233 2.72 12.45 -24.66
N ALA A 234 2.41 13.73 -24.87
CA ALA A 234 1.21 14.37 -24.35
C ALA A 234 -0.05 13.63 -24.80
N PRO A 235 -1.07 13.44 -23.96
CA PRO A 235 -2.35 12.85 -24.37
C PRO A 235 -3.11 13.85 -25.25
N GLY A 236 -3.52 13.40 -26.45
CA GLY A 236 -4.58 14.03 -27.22
C GLY A 236 -4.19 14.79 -28.48
N ALA A 237 -3.84 14.05 -29.53
CA ALA A 237 -4.08 14.52 -30.90
C ALA A 237 -4.93 13.47 -31.63
N ALA A 238 -6.25 13.59 -31.46
CA ALA A 238 -7.22 12.86 -32.28
C ALA A 238 -7.05 13.29 -33.73
N ARG A 239 -6.53 12.42 -34.58
CA ARG A 239 -6.55 12.62 -36.02
C ARG A 239 -7.99 12.59 -36.53
N ARG A 240 -8.50 13.76 -36.92
CA ARG A 240 -9.68 13.84 -37.79
C ARG A 240 -9.36 13.18 -39.13
N ARG A 241 -10.02 12.06 -39.41
CA ARG A 241 -10.08 11.52 -40.77
C ARG A 241 -11.02 12.42 -41.57
N THR A 242 -10.49 13.15 -42.52
CA THR A 242 -11.25 13.74 -43.61
C THR A 242 -11.43 12.67 -44.67
N SER A 243 -12.68 12.38 -44.94
CA SER A 243 -13.13 11.61 -46.10
C SER A 243 -12.84 12.34 -47.41
N ARG A 244 -12.27 11.65 -48.35
CA ARG A 244 -12.57 11.68 -49.78
C ARG A 244 -12.39 10.30 -50.37
#